data_399bb1c061a13b1e769364bd29f8523a
#
_entry.id   399bb1c061a13b1e769364bd29f8523a
#
_cell.length_a   1.000
_cell.length_b   1.000
_cell.length_c   1.000
_cell.angle_alpha   90.00
_cell.angle_beta   90.00
_cell.angle_gamma   90.00
#
_symmetry.space_group_name_H-M   'P 1'
#
loop_
_entity.id
_entity.type
_entity.pdbx_description
1 polymer ?
#
loop_
_entity_poly.entity_id
_entity_poly.type
_entity_poly.pdbx_seq_one_letter_code
_entity_poly.pdbx_strand_id
1 'polypeptide(L)'
;MTEFWDNEPSPLQTIDNPFLDKFGIRLFVKRDDLLHQEVSGNKWRKLKYNILGAKQNNFVSLLTFGGAYSNHIAATAAAGKLFNLQTIGIIRGDELTPYSNPTLKRATENGMKLIFVSRAEYEGKMELAQKYGQSSYVLPEGGTNLLAARGASEIMDEIVSQLGCYPNYVTVPVATGGTFAGLCTKSTLQTRVLGFTVIKNGEYLLPQINDTIATFGNPDETNYEIFWDFHCGGYAKTTPELLNFIDRFQTQTGIEIEPIYSGKMFYWLYELINRNGDYFEPNQTIVAIHTGGLQGKPKQSLVL
;
A
#
# COMPACT_ATOMS: atom_id res chain seq x y z
N MET A 1 19.58 -0.91 16.26
CA MET A 1 18.24 -0.42 15.83
C MET A 1 17.95 -0.68 14.36
N THR A 2 18.98 -0.71 13.50
CA THR A 2 18.88 -1.16 12.10
C THR A 2 18.58 -2.67 12.02
N GLU A 3 19.13 -3.48 12.89
CA GLU A 3 18.92 -4.95 12.94
C GLU A 3 17.44 -5.39 12.94
N PHE A 4 16.54 -4.57 13.47
CA PHE A 4 15.11 -4.89 13.49
C PHE A 4 14.43 -4.77 12.12
N TRP A 5 15.00 -3.95 11.23
CA TRP A 5 14.50 -3.73 9.87
C TRP A 5 15.28 -4.55 8.81
N ASP A 6 16.33 -5.24 9.22
CA ASP A 6 17.16 -6.12 8.37
C ASP A 6 16.50 -7.49 8.21
N ASN A 7 15.20 -7.46 7.82
CA ASN A 7 14.46 -8.67 7.48
C ASN A 7 14.94 -9.23 6.14
N GLU A 8 14.82 -10.54 5.98
CA GLU A 8 14.89 -11.20 4.69
C GLU A 8 13.97 -10.45 3.69
N PRO A 9 14.39 -10.30 2.42
CA PRO A 9 13.52 -9.74 1.39
C PRO A 9 12.18 -10.46 1.34
N SER A 10 11.08 -9.74 1.12
CA SER A 10 9.79 -10.41 0.97
C SER A 10 9.85 -11.42 -0.19
N PRO A 11 9.15 -12.57 -0.10
CA PRO A 11 9.21 -13.58 -1.16
C PRO A 11 8.74 -13.04 -2.51
N LEU A 12 9.38 -13.48 -3.58
CA LEU A 12 8.93 -13.29 -4.95
C LEU A 12 8.34 -14.62 -5.43
N GLN A 13 7.01 -14.72 -5.45
CA GLN A 13 6.28 -15.94 -5.74
C GLN A 13 5.82 -15.96 -7.21
N THR A 14 6.17 -17.00 -7.96
CA THR A 14 5.67 -17.23 -9.31
C THR A 14 4.19 -17.63 -9.28
N ILE A 15 3.42 -17.16 -10.24
CA ILE A 15 2.06 -17.59 -10.49
C ILE A 15 2.04 -18.48 -11.74
N ASP A 16 1.88 -19.77 -11.52
CA ASP A 16 1.68 -20.74 -12.59
C ASP A 16 0.17 -20.89 -12.83
N ASN A 17 -0.28 -20.44 -13.99
CA ASN A 17 -1.70 -20.42 -14.32
C ASN A 17 -1.88 -20.58 -15.86
N PRO A 18 -2.68 -21.56 -16.33
CA PRO A 18 -2.97 -21.77 -17.74
C PRO A 18 -3.48 -20.54 -18.49
N PHE A 19 -4.14 -19.60 -17.77
CA PHE A 19 -4.54 -18.32 -18.33
C PHE A 19 -3.32 -17.48 -18.74
N LEU A 20 -2.31 -17.40 -17.89
CA LEU A 20 -1.08 -16.64 -18.17
C LEU A 20 -0.27 -17.29 -19.30
N ASP A 21 -0.21 -18.63 -19.32
CA ASP A 21 0.46 -19.40 -20.37
C ASP A 21 -0.12 -19.13 -21.75
N LYS A 22 -1.45 -19.01 -21.85
CA LYS A 22 -2.16 -18.66 -23.09
C LYS A 22 -1.65 -17.36 -23.71
N PHE A 23 -1.26 -16.37 -22.85
CA PHE A 23 -0.76 -15.07 -23.30
C PHE A 23 0.77 -14.98 -23.28
N GLY A 24 1.46 -16.04 -22.84
CA GLY A 24 2.91 -16.05 -22.70
C GLY A 24 3.45 -15.09 -21.63
N ILE A 25 2.67 -14.77 -20.61
CA ILE A 25 3.04 -13.81 -19.57
C ILE A 25 3.65 -14.54 -18.36
N ARG A 26 4.79 -14.04 -17.89
CA ARG A 26 5.40 -14.47 -16.62
C ARG A 26 4.97 -13.52 -15.51
N LEU A 27 4.10 -13.97 -14.61
CA LEU A 27 3.60 -13.17 -13.48
C LEU A 27 4.24 -13.65 -12.18
N PHE A 28 4.80 -12.69 -11.44
CA PHE A 28 5.28 -12.88 -10.08
C PHE A 28 4.51 -12.00 -9.12
N VAL A 29 4.36 -12.45 -7.88
CA VAL A 29 3.81 -11.65 -6.78
C VAL A 29 4.91 -11.38 -5.76
N LYS A 30 5.21 -10.11 -5.55
CA LYS A 30 6.08 -9.66 -4.46
C LYS A 30 5.25 -9.63 -3.17
N ARG A 31 5.54 -10.56 -2.26
CA ARG A 31 4.73 -10.89 -1.09
C ARG A 31 5.05 -10.00 0.11
N ASP A 32 4.91 -8.67 -0.06
CA ASP A 32 5.11 -7.74 1.06
C ASP A 32 4.09 -7.95 2.19
N ASP A 33 2.95 -8.58 1.91
CA ASP A 33 1.98 -9.02 2.91
C ASP A 33 2.58 -9.95 3.97
N LEU A 34 3.68 -10.63 3.67
CA LEU A 34 4.37 -11.56 4.56
C LEU A 34 5.51 -10.93 5.37
N LEU A 35 5.87 -9.66 5.15
CA LEU A 35 7.00 -9.00 5.84
C LEU A 35 6.84 -8.96 7.35
N HIS A 36 5.64 -8.66 7.83
CA HIS A 36 5.37 -8.61 9.26
C HIS A 36 3.88 -8.83 9.54
N GLN A 37 3.57 -9.62 10.56
CA GLN A 37 2.20 -10.02 10.87
C GLN A 37 1.29 -8.84 11.26
N GLU A 38 1.80 -7.88 12.04
CA GLU A 38 1.04 -6.75 12.57
C GLU A 38 1.19 -5.48 11.74
N VAL A 39 2.43 -5.16 11.30
CA VAL A 39 2.74 -4.03 10.44
C VAL A 39 2.82 -4.52 9.00
N SER A 40 1.67 -4.92 8.45
CA SER A 40 1.59 -5.67 7.21
C SER A 40 1.89 -4.83 5.96
N GLY A 41 2.51 -5.50 5.00
CA GLY A 41 2.64 -5.04 3.62
C GLY A 41 3.48 -3.78 3.47
N ASN A 42 3.11 -2.94 2.52
CA ASN A 42 3.80 -1.70 2.21
C ASN A 42 3.92 -0.73 3.39
N LYS A 43 3.16 -0.93 4.48
CA LYS A 43 3.24 -0.08 5.67
C LYS A 43 4.51 -0.35 6.46
N TRP A 44 5.01 -1.60 6.46
CA TRP A 44 6.33 -1.94 6.99
C TRP A 44 7.41 -1.04 6.36
N ARG A 45 7.45 -1.00 5.05
CA ARG A 45 8.42 -0.20 4.29
C ARG A 45 8.28 1.29 4.53
N LYS A 46 7.05 1.80 4.47
CA LYS A 46 6.74 3.23 4.64
C LYS A 46 7.05 3.74 6.04
N LEU A 47 6.89 2.91 7.07
CA LEU A 47 7.17 3.28 8.46
C LEU A 47 8.65 3.18 8.82
N LYS A 48 9.46 2.35 8.15
CA LYS A 48 10.88 2.12 8.44
C LYS A 48 11.65 3.43 8.69
N TYR A 49 11.82 4.23 7.68
CA TYR A 49 12.61 5.47 7.79
C TYR A 49 11.92 6.56 8.61
N ASN A 50 10.60 6.57 8.65
CA ASN A 50 9.84 7.48 9.50
C ASN A 50 10.08 7.20 11.00
N ILE A 51 10.06 5.94 11.42
CA ILE A 51 10.33 5.54 12.80
C ILE A 51 11.81 5.78 13.16
N LEU A 52 12.73 5.46 12.24
CA LEU A 52 14.14 5.78 12.43
C LEU A 52 14.34 7.29 12.61
N GLY A 53 13.74 8.12 11.77
CA GLY A 53 13.79 9.57 11.86
C GLY A 53 13.14 10.10 13.14
N ALA A 54 11.99 9.58 13.54
CA ALA A 54 11.35 9.96 14.79
C ALA A 54 12.26 9.69 15.99
N LYS A 55 12.86 8.50 16.07
CA LYS A 55 13.78 8.12 17.15
C LYS A 55 15.08 8.93 17.15
N GLN A 56 15.67 9.17 15.98
CA GLN A 56 16.89 10.01 15.85
C GLN A 56 16.66 11.43 16.35
N ASN A 57 15.44 11.94 16.20
CA ASN A 57 15.05 13.27 16.70
C ASN A 57 14.40 13.23 18.10
N ASN A 58 14.55 12.11 18.84
CA ASN A 58 14.07 11.92 20.21
C ASN A 58 12.55 12.08 20.39
N PHE A 59 11.75 11.88 19.34
CA PHE A 59 10.31 11.80 19.50
C PHE A 59 9.93 10.50 20.21
N VAL A 60 9.02 10.63 21.17
CA VAL A 60 8.47 9.51 21.96
C VAL A 60 7.05 9.12 21.52
N SER A 61 6.50 9.88 20.60
CA SER A 61 5.15 9.65 20.08
C SER A 61 5.04 9.93 18.57
N LEU A 62 4.09 9.22 17.94
CA LEU A 62 3.70 9.38 16.53
C LEU A 62 2.25 9.88 16.49
N LEU A 63 1.96 10.85 15.64
CA LEU A 63 0.59 11.23 15.29
C LEU A 63 0.34 10.94 13.82
N THR A 64 -0.83 10.39 13.50
CA THR A 64 -1.20 10.15 12.11
C THR A 64 -2.71 10.29 11.87
N PHE A 65 -3.11 10.18 10.61
CA PHE A 65 -4.46 10.43 10.10
C PHE A 65 -4.98 9.23 9.32
N GLY A 66 -6.30 9.00 9.39
CA GLY A 66 -6.93 7.96 8.57
C GLY A 66 -8.44 7.87 8.75
N GLY A 67 -9.08 7.14 7.83
CA GLY A 67 -10.49 6.75 7.99
C GLY A 67 -10.66 5.46 8.79
N ALA A 68 -11.92 5.05 8.99
CA ALA A 68 -12.32 3.89 9.79
C ALA A 68 -11.60 2.57 9.45
N TYR A 69 -11.29 2.33 8.18
CA TYR A 69 -10.67 1.09 7.69
C TYR A 69 -9.22 1.30 7.23
N SER A 70 -8.55 2.32 7.75
CA SER A 70 -7.20 2.68 7.33
C SER A 70 -6.17 1.63 7.78
N ASN A 71 -5.55 0.94 6.81
CA ASN A 71 -4.41 0.05 7.06
C ASN A 71 -3.22 0.79 7.68
N HIS A 72 -3.11 2.11 7.40
CA HIS A 72 -2.05 2.93 7.97
C HIS A 72 -2.26 3.19 9.46
N ILE A 73 -3.48 3.45 9.90
CA ILE A 73 -3.84 3.58 11.33
C ILE A 73 -3.46 2.29 12.08
N ALA A 74 -3.91 1.13 11.60
CA ALA A 74 -3.62 -0.16 12.24
C ALA A 74 -2.11 -0.44 12.29
N ALA A 75 -1.40 -0.21 11.19
CA ALA A 75 0.04 -0.44 11.10
C ALA A 75 0.83 0.53 12.00
N THR A 76 0.45 1.80 12.07
CA THR A 76 1.11 2.78 12.95
C THR A 76 0.91 2.43 14.43
N ALA A 77 -0.29 1.97 14.81
CA ALA A 77 -0.56 1.51 16.17
C ALA A 77 0.32 0.30 16.54
N ALA A 78 0.38 -0.70 15.66
CA ALA A 78 1.22 -1.89 15.85
C ALA A 78 2.72 -1.52 15.92
N ALA A 79 3.17 -0.65 15.03
CA ALA A 79 4.55 -0.17 15.04
C ALA A 79 4.88 0.63 16.31
N GLY A 80 3.95 1.46 16.81
CA GLY A 80 4.12 2.17 18.07
C GLY A 80 4.37 1.21 19.23
N LYS A 81 3.55 0.17 19.36
CA LYS A 81 3.73 -0.89 20.36
C LYS A 81 5.07 -1.61 20.19
N LEU A 82 5.43 -1.98 18.97
CA LEU A 82 6.65 -2.71 18.64
C LEU A 82 7.92 -1.90 18.95
N PHE A 83 7.90 -0.60 18.66
CA PHE A 83 9.06 0.29 18.82
C PHE A 83 9.02 1.14 20.10
N ASN A 84 8.07 0.88 20.98
CA ASN A 84 7.86 1.61 22.25
C ASN A 84 7.68 3.12 22.02
N LEU A 85 6.80 3.48 21.08
CA LEU A 85 6.38 4.84 20.79
C LEU A 85 4.88 4.97 21.08
N GLN A 86 4.48 6.03 21.76
CA GLN A 86 3.06 6.36 21.89
C GLN A 86 2.48 6.67 20.52
N THR A 87 1.20 6.37 20.31
CA THR A 87 0.54 6.65 19.04
C THR A 87 -0.77 7.38 19.21
N ILE A 88 -1.02 8.36 18.32
CA ILE A 88 -2.24 9.14 18.25
C ILE A 88 -2.78 9.01 16.83
N GLY A 89 -4.00 8.53 16.68
CA GLY A 89 -4.71 8.44 15.41
C GLY A 89 -5.85 9.46 15.34
N ILE A 90 -5.79 10.40 14.42
CA ILE A 90 -6.91 11.29 14.08
C ILE A 90 -7.79 10.56 13.07
N ILE A 91 -9.02 10.25 13.47
CA ILE A 91 -9.94 9.42 12.71
C ILE A 91 -11.06 10.28 12.11
N ARG A 92 -11.22 10.19 10.78
CA ARG A 92 -12.31 10.85 10.07
C ARG A 92 -13.63 10.15 10.32
N GLY A 93 -14.53 10.80 11.04
CA GLY A 93 -15.88 10.35 11.40
C GLY A 93 -16.12 10.45 12.90
N ASP A 94 -16.79 11.51 13.32
CA ASP A 94 -17.16 11.78 14.70
C ASP A 94 -18.27 10.85 15.23
N GLU A 95 -18.97 10.17 14.29
CA GLU A 95 -19.94 9.11 14.57
C GLU A 95 -19.29 7.78 15.01
N LEU A 96 -17.97 7.64 14.84
CA LEU A 96 -17.24 6.40 15.11
C LEU A 96 -16.79 6.31 16.57
N THR A 97 -16.51 5.08 16.99
CA THR A 97 -15.93 4.74 18.29
C THR A 97 -14.74 3.79 18.11
N PRO A 98 -13.92 3.56 19.15
CA PRO A 98 -12.83 2.57 19.10
C PRO A 98 -13.29 1.16 18.70
N TYR A 99 -14.57 0.85 18.87
CA TYR A 99 -15.14 -0.49 18.62
C TYR A 99 -16.02 -0.55 17.37
N SER A 100 -16.10 0.51 16.57
CA SER A 100 -16.96 0.56 15.38
C SER A 100 -16.60 -0.48 14.31
N ASN A 101 -15.35 -0.94 14.29
CA ASN A 101 -14.89 -1.98 13.36
C ASN A 101 -13.59 -2.66 13.86
N PRO A 102 -13.18 -3.80 13.27
CA PRO A 102 -11.97 -4.52 13.68
C PRO A 102 -10.67 -3.71 13.57
N THR A 103 -10.54 -2.80 12.60
CA THR A 103 -9.35 -1.99 12.40
C THR A 103 -9.13 -1.02 13.56
N LEU A 104 -10.18 -0.27 13.95
CA LEU A 104 -10.12 0.68 15.07
C LEU A 104 -9.95 -0.04 16.40
N LYS A 105 -10.66 -1.17 16.60
CA LYS A 105 -10.49 -2.02 17.77
C LYS A 105 -9.03 -2.46 17.93
N ARG A 106 -8.43 -3.01 16.88
CA ARG A 106 -7.03 -3.46 16.89
C ARG A 106 -6.05 -2.31 17.15
N ALA A 107 -6.31 -1.13 16.59
CA ALA A 107 -5.48 0.05 16.85
C ALA A 107 -5.53 0.43 18.33
N THR A 108 -6.71 0.40 18.95
CA THR A 108 -6.90 0.65 20.39
C THR A 108 -6.21 -0.42 21.25
N GLU A 109 -6.35 -1.70 20.90
CA GLU A 109 -5.69 -2.83 21.58
C GLU A 109 -4.16 -2.74 21.51
N ASN A 110 -3.63 -2.13 20.47
CA ASN A 110 -2.19 -1.82 20.32
C ASN A 110 -1.79 -0.51 21.03
N GLY A 111 -2.69 0.10 21.81
CA GLY A 111 -2.39 1.27 22.65
C GLY A 111 -2.50 2.61 21.93
N MET A 112 -3.06 2.68 20.71
CA MET A 112 -3.27 3.95 20.02
C MET A 112 -4.40 4.76 20.65
N LYS A 113 -4.13 6.02 20.96
CA LYS A 113 -5.16 6.99 21.32
C LYS A 113 -5.89 7.43 20.05
N LEU A 114 -7.17 7.09 19.92
CA LEU A 114 -8.01 7.51 18.80
C LEU A 114 -8.75 8.80 19.12
N ILE A 115 -8.70 9.76 18.21
CA ILE A 115 -9.41 11.03 18.27
C ILE A 115 -10.32 11.10 17.05
N PHE A 116 -11.62 11.09 17.30
CA PHE A 116 -12.63 11.13 16.24
C PHE A 116 -13.01 12.59 15.98
N VAL A 117 -12.98 12.98 14.70
CA VAL A 117 -13.31 14.32 14.25
C VAL A 117 -14.29 14.27 13.09
N SER A 118 -15.10 15.30 12.93
CA SER A 118 -16.02 15.41 11.80
C SER A 118 -15.26 15.44 10.47
N ARG A 119 -15.96 15.13 9.37
CA ARG A 119 -15.36 15.18 8.03
C ARG A 119 -14.85 16.57 7.68
N ALA A 120 -15.55 17.61 8.14
CA ALA A 120 -15.14 19.00 7.92
C ALA A 120 -13.88 19.36 8.69
N GLU A 121 -13.80 19.02 9.98
CA GLU A 121 -12.59 19.25 10.80
C GLU A 121 -11.38 18.47 10.26
N TYR A 122 -11.60 17.27 9.71
CA TYR A 122 -10.54 16.42 9.18
C TYR A 122 -9.76 17.05 8.02
N GLU A 123 -10.35 17.98 7.28
CA GLU A 123 -9.66 18.72 6.20
C GLU A 123 -8.55 19.64 6.77
N GLY A 124 -8.71 20.14 7.99
CA GLY A 124 -7.74 20.95 8.71
C GLY A 124 -6.63 20.12 9.38
N LYS A 125 -5.91 19.28 8.61
CA LYS A 125 -4.89 18.36 9.17
C LYS A 125 -3.75 19.07 9.89
N MET A 126 -3.36 20.26 9.45
CA MET A 126 -2.30 21.04 10.10
C MET A 126 -2.73 21.54 11.48
N GLU A 127 -3.92 22.08 11.59
CA GLU A 127 -4.51 22.54 12.84
C GLU A 127 -4.73 21.38 13.82
N LEU A 128 -5.17 20.23 13.32
CA LEU A 128 -5.33 19.02 14.12
C LEU A 128 -3.97 18.49 14.61
N ALA A 129 -2.93 18.52 13.78
CA ALA A 129 -1.59 18.15 14.18
C ALA A 129 -1.04 19.09 15.27
N GLN A 130 -1.25 20.38 15.15
CA GLN A 130 -0.86 21.36 16.17
C GLN A 130 -1.63 21.16 17.48
N LYS A 131 -2.94 20.90 17.40
CA LYS A 131 -3.80 20.72 18.58
C LYS A 131 -3.48 19.45 19.37
N TYR A 132 -3.22 18.33 18.68
CA TYR A 132 -3.13 17.02 19.30
C TYR A 132 -1.73 16.40 19.29
N GLY A 133 -0.80 16.94 18.50
CA GLY A 133 0.51 16.36 18.25
C GLY A 133 1.71 17.23 18.62
N GLN A 134 1.58 18.18 19.56
CA GLN A 134 2.62 19.19 19.90
C GLN A 134 4.02 18.62 20.14
N SER A 135 4.13 17.38 20.63
CA SER A 135 5.40 16.68 20.87
C SER A 135 5.50 15.37 20.11
N SER A 136 4.71 15.21 19.04
CA SER A 136 4.66 13.99 18.25
C SER A 136 5.33 14.18 16.90
N TYR A 137 5.97 13.13 16.41
CA TYR A 137 6.37 13.04 15.02
C TYR A 137 5.11 12.81 14.15
N VAL A 138 4.83 13.76 13.25
CA VAL A 138 3.62 13.72 12.44
C VAL A 138 3.84 12.91 11.18
N LEU A 139 3.07 11.84 11.04
CA LEU A 139 2.98 11.02 9.83
C LEU A 139 1.77 11.47 9.00
N PRO A 140 1.93 11.84 7.73
CA PRO A 140 0.80 12.18 6.87
C PRO A 140 -0.19 11.03 6.71
N GLU A 141 -1.38 11.33 6.17
CA GLU A 141 -2.39 10.32 5.83
C GLU A 141 -1.80 9.25 4.90
N GLY A 142 -2.07 7.99 5.21
CA GLY A 142 -1.48 6.85 4.50
C GLY A 142 0.04 6.71 4.66
N GLY A 143 0.67 7.53 5.52
CA GLY A 143 2.10 7.57 5.76
C GLY A 143 2.91 8.05 4.55
N THR A 144 2.34 8.90 3.69
CA THR A 144 2.98 9.29 2.43
C THR A 144 3.84 10.54 2.61
N ASN A 145 5.15 10.37 2.57
CA ASN A 145 6.17 11.41 2.55
C ASN A 145 7.45 10.86 1.89
N LEU A 146 8.49 11.67 1.80
CA LEU A 146 9.76 11.29 1.17
C LEU A 146 10.44 10.09 1.85
N LEU A 147 10.39 9.99 3.18
CA LEU A 147 10.94 8.84 3.91
C LEU A 147 10.17 7.55 3.65
N ALA A 148 8.86 7.65 3.47
CA ALA A 148 8.04 6.51 3.07
C ALA A 148 8.32 6.06 1.63
N ALA A 149 8.54 6.99 0.71
CA ALA A 149 8.94 6.68 -0.66
C ALA A 149 10.30 5.99 -0.70
N ARG A 150 11.27 6.48 0.09
CA ARG A 150 12.57 5.82 0.28
C ARG A 150 12.42 4.36 0.75
N GLY A 151 11.57 4.10 1.75
CA GLY A 151 11.33 2.72 2.21
C GLY A 151 10.64 1.86 1.15
N ALA A 152 9.70 2.43 0.40
CA ALA A 152 9.03 1.72 -0.68
C ALA A 152 9.93 1.45 -1.89
N SER A 153 10.94 2.27 -2.15
CA SER A 153 11.87 2.07 -3.26
C SER A 153 12.72 0.80 -3.10
N GLU A 154 12.96 0.34 -1.86
CA GLU A 154 13.68 -0.91 -1.58
C GLU A 154 13.01 -2.14 -2.23
N ILE A 155 11.70 -2.07 -2.49
CA ILE A 155 10.97 -3.15 -3.19
C ILE A 155 11.58 -3.41 -4.57
N MET A 156 11.95 -2.36 -5.31
CA MET A 156 12.55 -2.51 -6.64
C MET A 156 13.94 -3.16 -6.55
N ASP A 157 14.75 -2.72 -5.59
CA ASP A 157 16.08 -3.30 -5.38
C ASP A 157 15.99 -4.82 -5.06
N GLU A 158 15.02 -5.21 -4.24
CA GLU A 158 14.76 -6.63 -3.94
C GLU A 158 14.26 -7.41 -5.17
N ILE A 159 13.33 -6.84 -5.95
CA ILE A 159 12.83 -7.48 -7.18
C ILE A 159 13.98 -7.75 -8.14
N VAL A 160 14.80 -6.76 -8.41
CA VAL A 160 15.94 -6.89 -9.32
C VAL A 160 16.94 -7.91 -8.81
N SER A 161 17.23 -7.91 -7.50
CA SER A 161 18.11 -8.91 -6.87
C SER A 161 17.56 -10.35 -6.99
N GLN A 162 16.25 -10.53 -6.79
CA GLN A 162 15.60 -11.85 -6.82
C GLN A 162 15.39 -12.40 -8.24
N LEU A 163 15.14 -11.52 -9.22
CA LEU A 163 14.99 -11.89 -10.64
C LEU A 163 16.31 -11.98 -11.39
N GLY A 164 17.37 -11.30 -10.89
CA GLY A 164 18.63 -11.10 -11.61
C GLY A 164 18.55 -10.10 -12.77
N CYS A 165 17.41 -9.44 -12.98
CA CYS A 165 17.17 -8.45 -14.02
C CYS A 165 15.99 -7.53 -13.67
N TYR A 166 15.87 -6.42 -14.37
CA TYR A 166 14.68 -5.58 -14.31
C TYR A 166 13.49 -6.26 -15.01
N PRO A 167 12.29 -6.34 -14.38
CA PRO A 167 11.08 -6.83 -15.06
C PRO A 167 10.58 -5.81 -16.08
N ASN A 168 9.75 -6.24 -17.04
CA ASN A 168 9.10 -5.33 -17.99
C ASN A 168 8.09 -4.41 -17.27
N TYR A 169 7.36 -4.96 -16.29
CA TYR A 169 6.36 -4.22 -15.54
C TYR A 169 6.41 -4.51 -14.06
N VAL A 170 6.17 -3.47 -13.25
CA VAL A 170 5.87 -3.59 -11.82
C VAL A 170 4.51 -2.96 -11.56
N THR A 171 3.58 -3.68 -10.91
CA THR A 171 2.22 -3.19 -10.69
C THR A 171 1.92 -3.01 -9.21
N VAL A 172 1.21 -1.92 -8.87
CA VAL A 172 0.88 -1.60 -7.47
C VAL A 172 -0.46 -0.86 -7.37
N PRO A 173 -1.29 -1.12 -6.32
CA PRO A 173 -2.48 -0.32 -6.08
C PRO A 173 -2.13 1.08 -5.56
N VAL A 174 -2.83 2.10 -6.05
CA VAL A 174 -2.58 3.52 -5.72
C VAL A 174 -3.76 4.10 -4.94
N ALA A 175 -3.48 4.55 -3.68
CA ALA A 175 -4.42 5.30 -2.87
C ALA A 175 -3.88 6.69 -2.51
N THR A 176 -2.68 6.78 -1.90
CA THR A 176 -2.00 8.03 -1.55
C THR A 176 -0.70 8.23 -2.34
N GLY A 177 -0.42 7.41 -3.32
CA GLY A 177 0.71 7.54 -4.25
C GLY A 177 2.10 7.16 -3.71
N GLY A 178 2.33 7.12 -2.40
CA GLY A 178 3.68 7.02 -1.84
C GLY A 178 4.44 5.73 -2.17
N THR A 179 3.78 4.56 -2.24
CA THR A 179 4.43 3.31 -2.66
C THR A 179 4.74 3.33 -4.15
N PHE A 180 3.80 3.80 -4.95
CA PHE A 180 3.96 3.96 -6.39
C PHE A 180 5.13 4.90 -6.71
N ALA A 181 5.15 6.09 -6.11
CA ALA A 181 6.25 7.04 -6.29
C ALA A 181 7.60 6.44 -5.88
N GLY A 182 7.66 5.72 -4.74
CA GLY A 182 8.87 5.03 -4.31
C GLY A 182 9.39 4.01 -5.32
N LEU A 183 8.51 3.18 -5.90
CA LEU A 183 8.87 2.24 -6.97
C LEU A 183 9.42 2.97 -8.19
N CYS A 184 8.79 4.09 -8.58
CA CYS A 184 9.23 4.90 -9.73
C CYS A 184 10.63 5.48 -9.53
N THR A 185 11.04 5.84 -8.30
CA THR A 185 12.38 6.42 -8.06
C THR A 185 13.53 5.46 -8.34
N LYS A 186 13.28 4.16 -8.43
CA LYS A 186 14.26 3.11 -8.72
C LYS A 186 13.95 2.35 -10.02
N SER A 187 12.93 2.76 -10.75
CA SER A 187 12.64 2.20 -12.08
C SER A 187 13.62 2.75 -13.11
N THR A 188 13.67 2.09 -14.25
CA THR A 188 14.44 2.50 -15.43
C THR A 188 13.50 2.56 -16.63
N LEU A 189 13.96 3.02 -17.78
CA LEU A 189 13.18 2.99 -19.02
C LEU A 189 12.78 1.57 -19.46
N GLN A 190 13.49 0.54 -18.96
CA GLN A 190 13.17 -0.87 -19.25
C GLN A 190 12.00 -1.41 -18.42
N THR A 191 11.70 -0.77 -17.27
CA THR A 191 10.61 -1.19 -16.37
C THR A 191 9.52 -0.14 -16.34
N ARG A 192 8.33 -0.48 -16.79
CA ARG A 192 7.16 0.38 -16.65
C ARG A 192 6.43 0.09 -15.34
N VAL A 193 6.31 1.12 -14.48
CA VAL A 193 5.55 1.01 -13.23
C VAL A 193 4.09 1.34 -13.48
N LEU A 194 3.18 0.39 -13.23
CA LEU A 194 1.74 0.52 -13.45
C LEU A 194 1.02 0.76 -12.12
N GLY A 195 0.37 1.91 -11.99
CA GLY A 195 -0.46 2.25 -10.85
C GLY A 195 -1.93 2.02 -11.12
N PHE A 196 -2.63 1.26 -10.26
CA PHE A 196 -4.06 1.06 -10.33
C PHE A 196 -4.75 1.81 -9.21
N THR A 197 -5.46 2.91 -9.52
CA THR A 197 -6.09 3.70 -8.47
C THR A 197 -7.26 2.98 -7.84
N VAL A 198 -7.40 3.15 -6.52
CA VAL A 198 -8.51 2.59 -5.75
C VAL A 198 -9.52 3.66 -5.30
N ILE A 199 -9.26 4.92 -5.68
CA ILE A 199 -10.05 6.10 -5.36
C ILE A 199 -10.58 6.75 -6.63
N LYS A 200 -11.71 7.45 -6.55
CA LYS A 200 -12.20 8.29 -7.63
C LYS A 200 -11.46 9.63 -7.66
N ASN A 201 -11.33 10.21 -8.86
CA ASN A 201 -10.72 11.53 -9.06
C ASN A 201 -9.34 11.62 -8.40
N GLY A 202 -8.49 10.58 -8.61
CA GLY A 202 -7.20 10.45 -7.98
C GLY A 202 -6.08 11.30 -8.58
N GLU A 203 -6.35 12.03 -9.67
CA GLU A 203 -5.38 12.79 -10.48
C GLU A 203 -4.67 13.88 -9.67
N TYR A 204 -5.30 14.36 -8.60
CA TYR A 204 -4.67 15.32 -7.68
C TYR A 204 -3.42 14.80 -6.97
N LEU A 205 -3.18 13.48 -7.01
CA LEU A 205 -1.97 12.85 -6.48
C LEU A 205 -0.75 13.06 -7.38
N LEU A 206 -0.95 13.35 -8.67
CA LEU A 206 0.11 13.39 -9.66
C LEU A 206 1.22 14.41 -9.34
N PRO A 207 0.93 15.64 -8.90
CA PRO A 207 1.98 16.58 -8.50
C PRO A 207 2.88 16.03 -7.41
N GLN A 208 2.33 15.46 -6.34
CA GLN A 208 3.11 14.89 -5.23
C GLN A 208 3.93 13.66 -5.66
N ILE A 209 3.39 12.83 -6.56
CA ILE A 209 4.11 11.70 -7.15
C ILE A 209 5.32 12.20 -7.91
N ASN A 210 5.13 13.18 -8.80
CA ASN A 210 6.20 13.76 -9.61
C ASN A 210 7.27 14.45 -8.76
N ASP A 211 6.88 15.21 -7.74
CA ASP A 211 7.82 15.84 -6.80
C ASP A 211 8.67 14.80 -6.07
N THR A 212 8.08 13.66 -5.71
CA THR A 212 8.81 12.57 -5.07
C THR A 212 9.81 11.93 -6.02
N ILE A 213 9.41 11.67 -7.27
CA ILE A 213 10.29 11.13 -8.32
C ILE A 213 11.44 12.11 -8.60
N ALA A 214 11.14 13.40 -8.73
CA ALA A 214 12.16 14.42 -8.97
C ALA A 214 13.16 14.55 -7.81
N THR A 215 12.72 14.27 -6.57
CA THR A 215 13.58 14.39 -5.38
C THR A 215 14.52 13.20 -5.19
N PHE A 216 14.10 11.98 -5.49
CA PHE A 216 14.84 10.75 -5.18
C PHE A 216 15.19 9.89 -6.38
N GLY A 217 14.59 10.13 -7.53
CA GLY A 217 14.78 9.38 -8.75
C GLY A 217 15.37 10.21 -9.87
N ASN A 218 15.30 9.68 -11.07
CA ASN A 218 15.62 10.40 -12.30
C ASN A 218 14.35 10.45 -13.17
N PRO A 219 13.64 11.59 -13.25
CA PRO A 219 12.42 11.70 -14.05
C PRO A 219 12.60 11.32 -15.53
N ASP A 220 13.78 11.60 -16.11
CA ASP A 220 14.07 11.31 -17.52
C ASP A 220 14.28 9.82 -17.79
N GLU A 221 14.55 9.02 -16.75
CA GLU A 221 14.72 7.57 -16.84
C GLU A 221 13.52 6.80 -16.29
N THR A 222 12.51 7.51 -15.78
CA THR A 222 11.32 6.89 -15.17
C THR A 222 10.25 6.64 -16.22
N ASN A 223 9.78 5.38 -16.28
CA ASN A 223 8.67 4.98 -17.14
C ASN A 223 7.50 4.50 -16.27
N TYR A 224 6.37 5.22 -16.31
CA TYR A 224 5.19 4.82 -15.53
C TYR A 224 3.88 5.18 -16.22
N GLU A 225 2.81 4.52 -15.76
CA GLU A 225 1.43 4.82 -16.12
C GLU A 225 0.51 4.64 -14.92
N ILE A 226 -0.53 5.46 -14.82
CA ILE A 226 -1.54 5.35 -13.77
C ILE A 226 -2.91 5.22 -14.41
N PHE A 227 -3.62 4.14 -14.07
CA PHE A 227 -5.00 3.87 -14.49
C PHE A 227 -5.96 4.50 -13.47
N TRP A 228 -6.50 5.66 -13.79
CA TRP A 228 -7.32 6.46 -12.89
C TRP A 228 -8.74 5.92 -12.71
N ASP A 229 -9.29 5.23 -13.72
CA ASP A 229 -10.66 4.73 -13.72
C ASP A 229 -10.84 3.29 -13.20
N PHE A 230 -9.75 2.64 -12.81
CA PHE A 230 -9.75 1.21 -12.43
C PHE A 230 -10.08 0.97 -10.94
N HIS A 231 -10.91 1.81 -10.35
CA HIS A 231 -11.21 1.86 -8.92
C HIS A 231 -12.49 1.09 -8.49
N CYS A 232 -13.21 0.41 -9.40
CA CYS A 232 -14.45 -0.34 -9.10
C CYS A 232 -15.49 0.48 -8.31
N GLY A 233 -15.74 1.73 -8.72
CA GLY A 233 -16.71 2.61 -8.05
C GLY A 233 -16.12 3.51 -6.95
N GLY A 234 -14.84 3.39 -6.58
CA GLY A 234 -14.11 4.22 -5.62
C GLY A 234 -13.64 3.48 -4.38
N TYR A 235 -13.11 4.23 -3.40
CA TYR A 235 -12.55 3.67 -2.18
C TYR A 235 -13.56 2.78 -1.42
N ALA A 236 -13.12 1.59 -1.04
CA ALA A 236 -13.92 0.58 -0.33
C ALA A 236 -15.23 0.17 -1.05
N LYS A 237 -15.41 0.51 -2.34
CA LYS A 237 -16.49 -0.02 -3.16
C LYS A 237 -16.06 -1.30 -3.85
N THR A 238 -16.99 -2.23 -4.01
CA THR A 238 -16.78 -3.53 -4.65
C THR A 238 -17.88 -3.80 -5.68
N THR A 239 -17.58 -4.67 -6.64
CA THR A 239 -18.58 -5.19 -7.59
C THR A 239 -18.62 -6.72 -7.46
N PRO A 240 -19.72 -7.37 -7.89
CA PRO A 240 -19.80 -8.83 -7.90
C PRO A 240 -18.67 -9.49 -8.69
N GLU A 241 -18.27 -8.88 -9.83
CA GLU A 241 -17.20 -9.37 -10.69
C GLU A 241 -15.86 -9.37 -9.96
N LEU A 242 -15.53 -8.28 -9.24
CA LEU A 242 -14.34 -8.17 -8.41
C LEU A 242 -14.31 -9.23 -7.32
N LEU A 243 -15.42 -9.45 -6.60
CA LEU A 243 -15.50 -10.44 -5.53
C LEU A 243 -15.34 -11.86 -6.07
N ASN A 244 -16.00 -12.20 -7.17
CA ASN A 244 -15.86 -13.48 -7.85
C ASN A 244 -14.43 -13.70 -8.38
N PHE A 245 -13.76 -12.65 -8.85
CA PHE A 245 -12.36 -12.72 -9.24
C PHE A 245 -11.46 -13.05 -8.04
N ILE A 246 -11.64 -12.35 -6.91
CA ILE A 246 -10.85 -12.56 -5.69
C ILE A 246 -10.95 -14.02 -5.21
N ASP A 247 -12.16 -14.58 -5.17
CA ASP A 247 -12.37 -15.97 -4.74
C ASP A 247 -11.69 -16.96 -5.68
N ARG A 248 -11.80 -16.75 -7.00
CA ARG A 248 -11.11 -17.59 -7.99
C ARG A 248 -9.60 -17.45 -7.90
N PHE A 249 -9.07 -16.23 -7.77
CA PHE A 249 -7.64 -15.96 -7.66
C PHE A 249 -7.06 -16.67 -6.43
N GLN A 250 -7.70 -16.53 -5.28
CA GLN A 250 -7.28 -17.19 -4.06
C GLN A 250 -7.32 -18.73 -4.18
N THR A 251 -8.37 -19.28 -4.80
CA THR A 251 -8.50 -20.74 -5.01
C THR A 251 -7.40 -21.27 -5.95
N GLN A 252 -7.05 -20.52 -6.99
CA GLN A 252 -6.07 -20.96 -7.99
C GLN A 252 -4.63 -20.79 -7.54
N THR A 253 -4.33 -19.75 -6.75
CA THR A 253 -2.95 -19.37 -6.43
C THR A 253 -2.56 -19.65 -4.97
N GLY A 254 -3.54 -19.87 -4.09
CA GLY A 254 -3.32 -19.91 -2.65
C GLY A 254 -2.98 -18.54 -2.02
N ILE A 255 -2.99 -17.46 -2.81
CA ILE A 255 -2.68 -16.11 -2.33
C ILE A 255 -3.97 -15.41 -1.96
N GLU A 256 -4.08 -15.04 -0.69
CA GLU A 256 -5.20 -14.27 -0.18
C GLU A 256 -5.03 -12.79 -0.56
N ILE A 257 -6.04 -12.19 -1.18
CA ILE A 257 -6.09 -10.76 -1.52
C ILE A 257 -7.37 -10.13 -0.97
N GLU A 258 -7.31 -8.82 -0.66
CA GLU A 258 -8.44 -8.08 -0.12
C GLU A 258 -9.09 -7.15 -1.18
N PRO A 259 -10.39 -6.80 -1.05
CA PRO A 259 -11.13 -6.16 -2.14
C PRO A 259 -10.89 -4.66 -2.30
N ILE A 260 -10.12 -4.00 -1.42
CA ILE A 260 -9.98 -2.53 -1.41
C ILE A 260 -8.80 -2.08 -2.27
N TYR A 261 -7.66 -2.79 -2.18
CA TYR A 261 -6.39 -2.44 -2.82
C TYR A 261 -5.91 -3.53 -3.77
N SER A 262 -5.27 -4.58 -3.23
CA SER A 262 -4.65 -5.64 -4.03
C SER A 262 -5.64 -6.39 -4.92
N GLY A 263 -6.84 -6.66 -4.43
CA GLY A 263 -7.88 -7.30 -5.24
C GLY A 263 -8.24 -6.51 -6.48
N LYS A 264 -8.38 -5.18 -6.38
CA LYS A 264 -8.67 -4.32 -7.55
C LYS A 264 -7.51 -4.31 -8.53
N MET A 265 -6.27 -4.18 -8.03
CA MET A 265 -5.08 -4.20 -8.90
C MET A 265 -4.98 -5.53 -9.66
N PHE A 266 -5.09 -6.68 -8.98
CA PHE A 266 -5.03 -7.98 -9.64
C PHE A 266 -6.20 -8.19 -10.61
N TYR A 267 -7.41 -7.78 -10.27
CA TYR A 267 -8.56 -7.86 -11.15
C TYR A 267 -8.32 -7.12 -12.47
N TRP A 268 -7.90 -5.86 -12.39
CA TRP A 268 -7.65 -5.08 -13.58
C TRP A 268 -6.38 -5.48 -14.34
N LEU A 269 -5.36 -5.99 -13.65
CA LEU A 269 -4.19 -6.57 -14.30
C LEU A 269 -4.60 -7.77 -15.16
N TYR A 270 -5.44 -8.68 -14.65
CA TYR A 270 -5.94 -9.81 -15.41
C TYR A 270 -6.84 -9.37 -16.59
N GLU A 271 -7.65 -8.33 -16.39
CA GLU A 271 -8.44 -7.75 -17.48
C GLU A 271 -7.55 -7.14 -18.59
N LEU A 272 -6.45 -6.48 -18.24
CA LEU A 272 -5.49 -5.97 -19.22
C LEU A 272 -4.79 -7.11 -19.97
N ILE A 273 -4.39 -8.18 -19.28
CA ILE A 273 -3.80 -9.37 -19.91
C ILE A 273 -4.80 -10.02 -20.87
N ASN A 274 -6.08 -10.08 -20.49
CA ASN A 274 -7.14 -10.70 -21.31
C ASN A 274 -7.45 -9.92 -22.60
N ARG A 275 -7.00 -8.68 -22.74
CA ARG A 275 -7.16 -7.89 -24.00
C ARG A 275 -6.29 -8.37 -25.16
N ASN A 276 -5.70 -9.57 -25.04
CA ASN A 276 -5.09 -10.35 -26.13
C ASN A 276 -4.00 -9.61 -26.92
N GLY A 277 -3.00 -9.10 -26.21
CA GLY A 277 -1.84 -8.46 -26.84
C GLY A 277 -1.97 -6.94 -27.07
N ASP A 278 -3.14 -6.36 -26.74
CA ASP A 278 -3.33 -4.90 -26.89
C ASP A 278 -2.44 -4.09 -25.93
N TYR A 279 -2.02 -4.70 -24.82
CA TYR A 279 -1.24 -4.02 -23.78
C TYR A 279 0.09 -4.72 -23.43
N PHE A 280 0.06 -6.04 -23.27
CA PHE A 280 1.25 -6.83 -22.95
C PHE A 280 1.63 -7.75 -24.11
N GLU A 281 2.94 -7.91 -24.33
CA GLU A 281 3.47 -8.82 -25.34
C GLU A 281 3.88 -10.16 -24.70
N PRO A 282 3.90 -11.26 -25.49
CA PRO A 282 4.39 -12.55 -25.03
C PRO A 282 5.85 -12.45 -24.49
N ASN A 283 6.17 -13.30 -23.51
CA ASN A 283 7.46 -13.38 -22.82
C ASN A 283 7.79 -12.19 -21.90
N GLN A 284 6.87 -11.26 -21.70
CA GLN A 284 7.07 -10.19 -20.74
C GLN A 284 6.91 -10.69 -19.31
N THR A 285 7.72 -10.08 -18.42
CA THR A 285 7.72 -10.33 -16.98
C THR A 285 7.00 -9.21 -16.26
N ILE A 286 5.99 -9.57 -15.47
CA ILE A 286 5.21 -8.66 -14.63
C ILE A 286 5.44 -9.05 -13.17
N VAL A 287 5.72 -8.07 -12.32
CA VAL A 287 5.76 -8.24 -10.86
C VAL A 287 4.64 -7.45 -10.23
N ALA A 288 3.69 -8.12 -9.62
CA ALA A 288 2.57 -7.50 -8.90
C ALA A 288 2.89 -7.41 -7.41
N ILE A 289 2.77 -6.20 -6.84
CA ILE A 289 3.07 -5.97 -5.43
C ILE A 289 1.84 -6.27 -4.57
N HIS A 290 1.91 -7.29 -3.74
CA HIS A 290 0.90 -7.53 -2.71
C HIS A 290 1.15 -6.62 -1.50
N THR A 291 0.43 -5.52 -1.42
CA THR A 291 0.67 -4.47 -0.42
C THR A 291 0.12 -4.76 0.98
N GLY A 292 -0.35 -5.98 1.25
CA GLY A 292 -0.95 -6.36 2.53
C GLY A 292 -2.39 -5.87 2.67
N GLY A 293 -2.81 -5.58 3.90
CA GLY A 293 -4.16 -5.04 4.16
C GLY A 293 -5.21 -6.10 4.48
N LEU A 294 -4.84 -7.36 4.62
CA LEU A 294 -5.75 -8.49 4.87
C LEU A 294 -6.58 -8.33 6.15
N GLN A 295 -6.11 -7.56 7.14
CA GLN A 295 -6.88 -7.25 8.35
C GLN A 295 -8.16 -6.44 8.09
N GLY A 296 -8.25 -5.76 6.95
CA GLY A 296 -9.45 -5.03 6.50
C GLY A 296 -10.46 -5.89 5.75
N LYS A 297 -10.17 -7.18 5.55
CA LYS A 297 -11.10 -8.11 4.89
C LYS A 297 -12.33 -8.28 5.76
N PRO A 298 -13.56 -8.03 5.25
CA PRO A 298 -14.77 -8.38 6.00
C PRO A 298 -14.69 -9.87 6.31
N LYS A 299 -14.91 -10.25 7.58
CA LYS A 299 -15.13 -11.67 7.88
C LYS A 299 -16.29 -12.12 7.00
N GLN A 300 -16.05 -13.07 6.11
CA GLN A 300 -17.14 -13.73 5.41
C GLN A 300 -18.12 -14.19 6.48
N SER A 301 -19.29 -13.56 6.54
CA SER A 301 -20.43 -14.20 7.18
C SER A 301 -20.62 -15.48 6.39
N LEU A 302 -20.32 -16.61 7.03
CA LEU A 302 -20.76 -17.91 6.57
C LEU A 302 -22.27 -17.77 6.36
N VAL A 303 -22.67 -17.59 5.12
CA VAL A 303 -24.06 -17.83 4.71
C VAL A 303 -24.17 -19.34 4.77
N LEU A 304 -24.72 -19.80 5.90
CA LEU A 304 -25.22 -21.18 6.09
C LEU A 304 -26.43 -21.37 5.19
#